data_279cd3ffffc767e1b29bbb3af7b8ac9b
#
_entry.id   279cd3ffffc767e1b29bbb3af7b8ac9b
#
_cell.length_a   1.000
_cell.length_b   1.000
_cell.length_c   1.000
_cell.angle_alpha   90.00
_cell.angle_beta   90.00
_cell.angle_gamma   90.00
#
_symmetry.space_group_name_H-M   'P 1'
#
loop_
_entity.id
_entity.type
_entity.pdbx_description
1 polymer ?
#
loop_
_entity_poly.entity_id
_entity_poly.type
_entity_poly.pdbx_seq_one_letter_code
_entity_poly.pdbx_strand_id
1 'polypeptide(L)'
;MTIGCVVRGDTPHFDYVCAGTTQGIAQLNAEGDIPVIYGLITTNTMQQAEDRAGGKLGNKGDECAITAIKMLDFKQKVQGKQIF
;
A
#
# COMPACT_ATOMS: atom_id res chain seq x y z
N MET A 1 3.71 5.65 -4.13
CA MET A 1 2.52 4.95 -3.62
C MET A 1 2.16 3.81 -4.56
N THR A 2 1.90 2.64 -4.03
CA THR A 2 1.44 1.50 -4.83
C THR A 2 -0.07 1.35 -4.71
N ILE A 3 -0.72 0.97 -5.81
CA ILE A 3 -2.16 0.75 -5.84
C ILE A 3 -2.41 -0.56 -6.59
N GLY A 4 -3.20 -1.42 -6.00
CA GLY A 4 -3.54 -2.68 -6.63
C GLY A 4 -4.62 -3.41 -5.87
N CYS A 5 -5.16 -4.45 -6.49
CA CYS A 5 -6.19 -5.27 -5.88
C CYS A 5 -6.03 -6.71 -6.34
N VAL A 6 -6.06 -7.63 -5.38
CA VAL A 6 -6.04 -9.06 -5.66
C VAL A 6 -7.24 -9.69 -4.98
N VAL A 7 -8.07 -10.35 -5.77
CA VAL A 7 -9.25 -11.04 -5.27
C VAL A 7 -9.00 -12.55 -5.34
N ARG A 8 -9.29 -13.27 -4.26
CA ARG A 8 -9.04 -14.70 -4.20
C ARG A 8 -9.84 -15.47 -5.26
N GLY A 9 -9.12 -16.34 -5.96
CA GLY A 9 -9.71 -17.28 -6.90
C GLY A 9 -9.76 -18.69 -6.33
N ASP A 10 -9.91 -19.68 -7.22
CA ASP A 10 -10.07 -21.08 -6.82
C ASP A 10 -8.74 -21.79 -6.57
N THR A 11 -7.63 -21.14 -6.91
CA THR A 11 -6.32 -21.76 -6.83
C THR A 11 -5.41 -21.02 -5.83
N PRO A 12 -4.30 -21.63 -5.38
CA PRO A 12 -3.37 -20.98 -4.48
C PRO A 12 -2.59 -19.82 -5.10
N HIS A 13 -2.81 -19.53 -6.36
CA HIS A 13 -2.17 -18.39 -7.04
C HIS A 13 -2.33 -17.08 -6.26
N PHE A 14 -3.49 -16.86 -5.66
CA PHE A 14 -3.76 -15.69 -4.84
C PHE A 14 -2.70 -15.50 -3.75
N ASP A 15 -2.38 -16.58 -3.04
CA ASP A 15 -1.42 -16.50 -1.92
C ASP A 15 -0.03 -16.11 -2.41
N TYR A 16 0.40 -16.65 -3.54
CA TYR A 16 1.71 -16.34 -4.11
C TYR A 16 1.79 -14.92 -4.65
N VAL A 17 0.73 -14.45 -5.28
CA VAL A 17 0.69 -13.07 -5.78
C VAL A 17 0.75 -12.08 -4.62
N CYS A 18 -0.04 -12.31 -3.57
CA CYS A 18 -0.05 -11.44 -2.41
C CYS A 18 1.30 -11.44 -1.70
N ALA A 19 1.89 -12.61 -1.48
CA ALA A 19 3.18 -12.73 -0.82
C ALA A 19 4.30 -12.08 -1.62
N GLY A 20 4.35 -12.34 -2.93
CA GLY A 20 5.38 -11.78 -3.80
C GLY A 20 5.30 -10.27 -3.91
N THR A 21 4.10 -9.74 -4.09
CA THR A 21 3.90 -8.29 -4.19
C THR A 21 4.27 -7.61 -2.88
N THR A 22 3.83 -8.17 -1.75
CA THR A 22 4.13 -7.62 -0.43
C THR A 22 5.63 -7.62 -0.17
N GLN A 23 6.31 -8.70 -0.51
CA GLN A 23 7.76 -8.79 -0.34
C GLN A 23 8.48 -7.76 -1.21
N GLY A 24 8.04 -7.58 -2.44
CA GLY A 24 8.62 -6.58 -3.33
C GLY A 24 8.48 -5.16 -2.79
N ILE A 25 7.31 -4.82 -2.28
CA ILE A 25 7.07 -3.49 -1.69
C ILE A 25 7.94 -3.31 -0.44
N ALA A 26 8.03 -4.34 0.40
CA ALA A 26 8.86 -4.28 1.60
C ALA A 26 10.33 -4.07 1.23
N GLN A 27 10.81 -4.74 0.19
CA GLN A 27 12.18 -4.60 -0.26
C GLN A 27 12.46 -3.20 -0.79
N LEU A 28 11.53 -2.63 -1.55
CA LEU A 28 11.67 -1.26 -2.03
C LEU A 28 11.78 -0.26 -0.88
N ASN A 29 11.01 -0.48 0.19
CA ASN A 29 11.10 0.38 1.36
C ASN A 29 12.44 0.22 2.07
N ALA A 30 12.94 -1.01 2.17
CA ALA A 30 14.19 -1.28 2.87
C ALA A 30 15.41 -0.72 2.15
N GLU A 31 15.38 -0.71 0.82
CA GLU A 31 16.52 -0.30 0.00
C GLU A 31 16.48 1.17 -0.43
N GLY A 32 15.30 1.77 -0.43
CA GLY A 32 15.12 3.09 -0.99
C GLY A 32 15.14 4.21 0.04
N ASP A 33 15.27 5.42 -0.46
CA ASP A 33 15.22 6.63 0.36
C ASP A 33 13.83 7.23 0.43
N ILE A 34 12.92 6.75 -0.41
CA ILE A 34 11.56 7.28 -0.50
C ILE A 34 10.59 6.26 0.05
N PRO A 35 9.68 6.66 0.96
CA PRO A 35 8.66 5.75 1.46
C PRO A 35 7.78 5.22 0.34
N VAL A 36 7.59 3.90 0.30
CA VAL A 36 6.69 3.25 -0.65
C VAL A 36 5.45 2.83 0.11
N ILE A 37 4.34 3.48 -0.18
CA ILE A 37 3.09 3.27 0.54
C ILE A 37 2.38 2.05 -0.04
N TYR A 38 1.98 1.15 0.87
CA TYR A 38 1.34 -0.11 0.52
C TYR A 38 -0.16 0.12 0.29
N GLY A 39 -0.56 0.13 -0.97
CA GLY A 39 -1.95 0.30 -1.35
C GLY A 39 -2.54 -0.93 -2.02
N LEU A 40 -2.00 -2.10 -1.72
CA LEU A 40 -2.52 -3.36 -2.24
C LEU A 40 -3.69 -3.84 -1.39
N ILE A 41 -4.86 -3.98 -2.00
CA ILE A 41 -6.04 -4.54 -1.36
C ILE A 41 -6.07 -6.03 -1.69
N THR A 42 -6.14 -6.87 -0.66
CA THR A 42 -6.23 -8.33 -0.84
C THR A 42 -7.52 -8.81 -0.19
N THR A 43 -8.40 -9.42 -0.96
CA THR A 43 -9.71 -9.80 -0.47
C THR A 43 -10.10 -11.19 -0.97
N ASN A 44 -11.06 -11.80 -0.27
CA ASN A 44 -11.60 -13.10 -0.68
C ASN A 44 -12.67 -12.96 -1.74
N THR A 45 -13.38 -11.82 -1.78
CA THR A 45 -14.48 -11.59 -2.73
C THR A 45 -14.35 -10.23 -3.39
N MET A 46 -14.97 -10.09 -4.56
CA MET A 46 -15.01 -8.82 -5.27
C MET A 46 -15.76 -7.76 -4.46
N GLN A 47 -16.80 -8.15 -3.75
CA GLN A 47 -17.57 -7.21 -2.93
C GLN A 47 -16.69 -6.61 -1.82
N GLN A 48 -15.84 -7.42 -1.20
CA GLN A 48 -14.89 -6.91 -0.20
C GLN A 48 -13.94 -5.89 -0.80
N ALA A 49 -13.50 -6.12 -2.04
CA ALA A 49 -12.63 -5.18 -2.73
C ALA A 49 -13.35 -3.86 -3.01
N GLU A 50 -14.58 -3.93 -3.49
CA GLU A 50 -15.40 -2.75 -3.75
C GLU A 50 -15.65 -1.94 -2.48
N ASP A 51 -15.90 -2.63 -1.37
CA ASP A 51 -16.14 -1.97 -0.08
C ASP A 51 -14.95 -1.13 0.37
N ARG A 52 -13.75 -1.48 -0.05
CA ARG A 52 -12.53 -0.76 0.34
C ARG A 52 -12.03 0.19 -0.75
N ALA A 53 -12.68 0.20 -1.88
CA ALA A 53 -12.30 1.05 -3.01
C ALA A 53 -13.36 2.15 -3.27
N GLY A 54 -13.86 2.75 -2.21
CA GLY A 54 -14.88 3.79 -2.28
C GLY A 54 -16.25 3.33 -1.84
N GLY A 55 -16.37 2.08 -1.32
CA GLY A 55 -17.62 1.55 -0.80
C GLY A 55 -17.77 1.83 0.70
N LYS A 56 -18.48 0.94 1.37
CA LYS A 56 -18.89 1.17 2.78
C LYS A 56 -17.72 1.23 3.77
N LEU A 57 -16.57 0.68 3.43
CA LEU A 57 -15.38 0.70 4.31
C LEU A 57 -14.38 1.78 3.91
N GLY A 58 -14.77 2.72 3.06
CA GLY A 58 -13.92 3.82 2.67
C GLY A 58 -13.12 3.54 1.41
N ASN A 59 -12.11 4.36 1.18
CA ASN A 59 -11.31 4.28 -0.04
C ASN A 59 -9.83 4.15 0.34
N LYS A 60 -9.27 2.98 0.04
CA LYS A 60 -7.86 2.70 0.33
C LYS A 60 -6.92 3.65 -0.42
N GLY A 61 -7.29 4.07 -1.62
CA GLY A 61 -6.49 5.02 -2.39
C GLY A 61 -6.37 6.37 -1.69
N ASP A 62 -7.48 6.87 -1.14
CA ASP A 62 -7.46 8.13 -0.39
C ASP A 62 -6.59 8.01 0.85
N GLU A 63 -6.71 6.90 1.58
CA GLU A 63 -5.91 6.63 2.77
C GLU A 63 -4.42 6.60 2.42
N CYS A 64 -4.06 5.96 1.30
CA CYS A 64 -2.68 5.85 0.87
C CYS A 64 -2.11 7.21 0.46
N ALA A 65 -2.90 8.03 -0.20
CA ALA A 65 -2.47 9.37 -0.60
C ALA A 65 -2.15 10.23 0.63
N ILE A 66 -3.03 10.19 1.63
CA ILE A 66 -2.83 10.91 2.87
C ILE A 66 -1.58 10.38 3.60
N THR A 67 -1.42 9.06 3.64
CA THR A 67 -0.27 8.42 4.27
C THR A 67 1.02 8.85 3.57
N ALA A 68 1.02 8.91 2.24
CA ALA A 68 2.19 9.32 1.47
C ALA A 68 2.62 10.74 1.85
N ILE A 69 1.67 11.65 1.95
CA ILE A 69 1.96 13.03 2.34
C ILE A 69 2.53 13.09 3.75
N LYS A 70 1.92 12.36 4.68
CA LYS A 70 2.37 12.32 6.07
C LYS A 70 3.77 11.73 6.19
N MET A 71 4.06 10.67 5.45
CA MET A 71 5.38 10.02 5.50
C MET A 71 6.46 10.92 4.92
N LEU A 72 6.17 11.62 3.83
CA LEU A 72 7.13 12.58 3.26
C LEU A 72 7.37 13.75 4.19
N ASP A 73 6.33 14.24 4.84
CA ASP A 73 6.46 15.31 5.83
C ASP A 73 7.32 14.87 7.01
N PHE A 74 7.07 13.66 7.51
CA PHE A 74 7.86 13.08 8.59
C PHE A 74 9.32 12.94 8.19
N LYS A 75 9.58 12.40 7.00
CA LYS A 75 10.94 12.24 6.48
C LYS A 75 11.65 13.58 6.41
N GLN A 76 10.97 14.60 5.92
CA GLN A 76 11.54 15.93 5.80
C GLN A 76 11.85 16.52 7.17
N LYS A 77 10.98 16.34 8.15
CA LYS A 77 11.22 16.83 9.50
C LYS A 77 12.40 16.15 10.16
N VAL A 78 12.59 14.87 9.90
CA VAL A 78 13.72 14.12 10.47
C VAL A 78 15.02 14.46 9.79
N GLN A 79 15.03 14.59 8.47
CA GLN A 79 16.25 14.85 7.70
C GLN A 79 16.50 16.33 7.44
N GLY A 80 15.45 17.05 7.09
CA GLY A 80 15.57 18.45 6.72
C GLY A 80 15.98 19.34 7.87
N LYS A 81 15.50 19.03 9.06
CA LYS A 81 15.89 19.78 10.25
C LYS A 81 17.36 19.71 10.53
N GLN A 82 17.97 18.62 10.15
CA GLN A 82 19.38 18.40 10.39
C GLN A 82 20.24 19.21 9.44
N ILE A 83 19.67 19.60 8.34
CA ILE A 83 20.38 20.33 7.32
C ILE A 83 20.38 21.82 7.62
N PHE A 84 19.41 22.22 8.35
CA PHE A 84 19.20 23.64 8.65
C PHE A 84 19.61 23.98 10.06
#